data_eeb02fe764212c868e238a7a342ff00c
#
_entry.id   eeb02fe764212c868e238a7a342ff00c
#
_cell.length_a   1.000
_cell.length_b   1.000
_cell.length_c   1.000
_cell.angle_alpha   90.00
_cell.angle_beta   90.00
_cell.angle_gamma   90.00
#
_symmetry.space_group_name_H-M   'P 1'
#
loop_
_entity.id
_entity.type
_entity.pdbx_description
1 polymer ?
#
loop_
_entity_poly.entity_id
_entity_poly.type
_entity_poly.pdbx_seq_one_letter_code
_entity_poly.pdbx_strand_id
1 'polypeptide(L)'
;MAVIKPFKGIRPPQNLVEKVASRPYDVLNSEEARNEADGNPLSLYHIIKPEIDFEPGTDEHDEKVYNKAVENFTKFKNEGWLIQDEVEKYYVYAQTMNGKTQYGLVVCASVDDYLNENIKKHELTRRDKEEDRMKHVRVNNANIEPVFFAYPHNDELDKIVSEIIKNKPVYDFIAPGDGFGHHFWTIDNQDIISRITELFAEIPSLYIADGHHRSAAAALVGAEKRQQNPNHRGDEEYNYFMAVCFPDNQLNIIDYNRVVKDLNGLSDEDFIQKLSVNFEVENKGTEIYTPNKLHNFALYLSGSWYSLTAKQGTFNDNDPIGVLDVTISSNLILDEVLGIKDLRSDKRIDFVGGIRGLGELQKRVDSGEMRVALALYPVSMKQLIDIADTGNIMPPKTTWFEPKLRSGLVIHELV
;
A
#
# COMPACT_ATOMS: atom_id res chain seq x y z
N MET A 1 -16.02 -16.10 -3.61
CA MET A 1 -15.05 -16.67 -4.57
C MET A 1 -14.54 -15.54 -5.41
N ALA A 2 -13.23 -15.42 -5.57
CA ALA A 2 -12.62 -14.29 -6.26
C ALA A 2 -12.78 -14.41 -7.78
N VAL A 3 -13.29 -13.35 -8.42
CA VAL A 3 -13.48 -13.27 -9.87
C VAL A 3 -12.38 -12.39 -10.46
N ILE A 4 -11.58 -12.98 -11.35
CA ILE A 4 -10.51 -12.27 -12.04
C ILE A 4 -10.61 -12.48 -13.55
N LYS A 5 -10.00 -11.59 -14.33
CA LYS A 5 -10.00 -11.59 -15.78
C LYS A 5 -8.63 -11.18 -16.32
N PRO A 6 -8.13 -11.81 -17.42
CA PRO A 6 -7.01 -11.29 -18.18
C PRO A 6 -7.41 -10.01 -18.92
N PHE A 7 -6.45 -9.19 -19.30
CA PHE A 7 -6.70 -7.91 -19.95
C PHE A 7 -5.61 -7.54 -20.97
N LYS A 8 -5.93 -6.63 -21.88
CA LYS A 8 -4.97 -6.05 -22.82
C LYS A 8 -4.22 -4.90 -22.15
N GLY A 9 -3.12 -5.22 -21.45
CA GLY A 9 -2.36 -4.23 -20.73
C GLY A 9 -1.71 -3.19 -21.63
N ILE A 10 -1.75 -1.92 -21.23
CA ILE A 10 -0.97 -0.85 -21.84
C ILE A 10 0.33 -0.73 -21.07
N ARG A 11 1.46 -0.89 -21.73
CA ARG A 11 2.76 -0.98 -21.05
C ARG A 11 3.91 -0.38 -21.87
N PRO A 12 4.99 0.08 -21.20
CA PRO A 12 6.13 0.64 -21.91
C PRO A 12 6.91 -0.43 -22.70
N PRO A 13 7.56 -0.06 -23.81
CA PRO A 13 8.62 -0.87 -24.39
C PRO A 13 9.72 -1.19 -23.39
N GLN A 14 10.37 -2.36 -23.52
CA GLN A 14 11.38 -2.84 -22.57
C GLN A 14 12.51 -1.80 -22.30
N ASN A 15 12.94 -1.10 -23.33
CA ASN A 15 14.01 -0.09 -23.23
C ASN A 15 13.57 1.23 -22.57
N LEU A 16 12.29 1.42 -22.27
CA LEU A 16 11.74 2.62 -21.65
C LEU A 16 11.22 2.39 -20.23
N VAL A 17 11.01 1.13 -19.80
CA VAL A 17 10.34 0.81 -18.55
C VAL A 17 10.97 1.45 -17.32
N GLU A 18 12.30 1.50 -17.21
CA GLU A 18 13.00 2.13 -16.09
C GLU A 18 12.74 3.63 -15.99
N LYS A 19 12.50 4.30 -17.13
CA LYS A 19 12.20 5.73 -17.19
C LYS A 19 10.73 6.01 -16.91
N VAL A 20 9.83 5.06 -17.23
CA VAL A 20 8.40 5.21 -17.04
C VAL A 20 8.00 4.83 -15.61
N ALA A 21 8.54 3.72 -15.09
CA ALA A 21 8.15 3.17 -13.80
C ALA A 21 8.40 4.14 -12.64
N SER A 22 7.34 4.47 -11.90
CA SER A 22 7.37 5.44 -10.81
C SER A 22 6.85 4.82 -9.50
N ARG A 23 7.20 5.40 -8.35
CA ARG A 23 6.58 5.04 -7.07
C ARG A 23 5.10 5.44 -7.09
N PRO A 24 4.23 4.83 -6.25
CA PRO A 24 2.83 5.23 -6.19
C PRO A 24 2.67 6.69 -5.74
N TYR A 25 1.58 7.31 -6.15
CA TYR A 25 1.30 8.74 -5.95
C TYR A 25 1.31 9.17 -4.48
N ASP A 26 0.98 8.27 -3.57
CA ASP A 26 0.74 8.53 -2.14
C ASP A 26 1.98 8.40 -1.25
N VAL A 27 3.12 7.98 -1.81
CA VAL A 27 4.39 7.86 -1.07
C VAL A 27 5.30 9.08 -1.22
N LEU A 28 4.90 10.07 -2.04
CA LEU A 28 5.66 11.29 -2.34
C LEU A 28 4.75 12.51 -2.31
N ASN A 29 5.29 13.63 -1.85
CA ASN A 29 4.68 14.92 -2.10
C ASN A 29 5.00 15.42 -3.52
N SER A 30 4.37 16.52 -3.94
CA SER A 30 4.52 17.08 -5.29
C SER A 30 5.94 17.61 -5.59
N GLU A 31 6.66 18.09 -4.58
CA GLU A 31 8.04 18.55 -4.72
C GLU A 31 8.99 17.37 -4.94
N GLU A 32 8.85 16.31 -4.14
CA GLU A 32 9.62 15.07 -4.30
C GLU A 32 9.37 14.44 -5.67
N ALA A 33 8.11 14.37 -6.11
CA ALA A 33 7.75 13.83 -7.43
C ALA A 33 8.34 14.67 -8.57
N ARG A 34 8.35 16.00 -8.45
CA ARG A 34 8.99 16.91 -9.40
C ARG A 34 10.49 16.66 -9.49
N ASN A 35 11.16 16.52 -8.35
CA ASN A 35 12.58 16.24 -8.29
C ASN A 35 12.93 14.87 -8.91
N GLU A 36 12.11 13.84 -8.67
CA GLU A 36 12.32 12.52 -9.30
C GLU A 36 12.05 12.51 -10.81
N ALA A 37 11.13 13.34 -11.28
CA ALA A 37 10.81 13.47 -12.71
C ALA A 37 11.73 14.43 -13.45
N ASP A 38 12.61 15.16 -12.74
CA ASP A 38 13.46 16.19 -13.36
C ASP A 38 14.32 15.61 -14.49
N GLY A 39 14.26 16.26 -15.66
CA GLY A 39 14.93 15.80 -16.87
C GLY A 39 14.40 14.49 -17.48
N ASN A 40 13.33 13.91 -16.94
CA ASN A 40 12.72 12.67 -17.45
C ASN A 40 11.28 12.88 -17.93
N PRO A 41 11.06 13.26 -19.19
CA PRO A 41 9.72 13.46 -19.75
C PRO A 41 8.90 12.18 -19.88
N LEU A 42 9.49 11.00 -19.63
CA LEU A 42 8.85 9.69 -19.67
C LEU A 42 8.34 9.24 -18.31
N SER A 43 8.64 9.98 -17.23
CA SER A 43 8.20 9.60 -15.88
C SER A 43 6.68 9.53 -15.81
N LEU A 44 6.15 8.44 -15.24
CA LEU A 44 4.71 8.30 -15.04
C LEU A 44 4.14 9.38 -14.10
N TYR A 45 4.98 10.05 -13.30
CA TYR A 45 4.52 11.15 -12.45
C TYR A 45 3.82 12.26 -13.25
N HIS A 46 4.19 12.50 -14.51
CA HIS A 46 3.46 13.42 -15.39
C HIS A 46 1.98 13.04 -15.60
N ILE A 47 1.62 11.79 -15.33
CA ILE A 47 0.23 11.28 -15.44
C ILE A 47 -0.42 11.16 -14.05
N ILE A 48 0.28 10.60 -13.06
CA ILE A 48 -0.31 10.30 -11.74
C ILE A 48 -0.19 11.47 -10.73
N LYS A 49 0.73 12.41 -10.99
CA LYS A 49 0.95 13.65 -10.23
C LYS A 49 1.16 14.82 -11.18
N PRO A 50 0.19 15.12 -12.08
CA PRO A 50 0.38 16.06 -13.18
C PRO A 50 0.56 17.52 -12.75
N GLU A 51 0.31 17.85 -11.46
CA GLU A 51 0.65 19.14 -10.87
C GLU A 51 2.14 19.48 -10.96
N ILE A 52 3.02 18.48 -11.17
CA ILE A 52 4.46 18.71 -11.36
C ILE A 52 4.78 19.45 -12.67
N ASP A 53 3.88 19.45 -13.64
CA ASP A 53 4.02 20.15 -14.92
C ASP A 53 3.64 21.64 -14.83
N PHE A 54 3.20 22.12 -13.67
CA PHE A 54 2.83 23.51 -13.40
C PHE A 54 3.78 24.14 -12.38
N GLU A 55 3.59 25.44 -12.13
CA GLU A 55 4.37 26.16 -11.12
C GLU A 55 4.20 25.52 -9.72
N PRO A 56 5.26 25.52 -8.91
CA PRO A 56 5.20 25.02 -7.54
C PRO A 56 4.06 25.69 -6.74
N GLY A 57 3.31 24.89 -5.97
CA GLY A 57 2.17 25.36 -5.21
C GLY A 57 0.84 25.38 -5.98
N THR A 58 0.82 24.90 -7.24
CA THR A 58 -0.44 24.62 -7.93
C THR A 58 -1.26 23.60 -7.16
N ASP A 59 -2.55 23.89 -6.97
CA ASP A 59 -3.49 22.97 -6.31
C ASP A 59 -3.61 21.67 -7.12
N GLU A 60 -3.25 20.56 -6.51
CA GLU A 60 -3.33 19.21 -7.12
C GLU A 60 -4.76 18.82 -7.53
N HIS A 61 -5.78 19.52 -6.99
CA HIS A 61 -7.19 19.27 -7.28
C HIS A 61 -7.80 20.23 -8.31
N ASP A 62 -7.00 21.14 -8.88
CA ASP A 62 -7.46 22.05 -9.96
C ASP A 62 -7.83 21.24 -11.23
N GLU A 63 -8.89 21.65 -11.93
CA GLU A 63 -9.36 21.02 -13.17
C GLU A 63 -8.29 20.92 -14.24
N LYS A 64 -7.43 21.97 -14.35
CA LYS A 64 -6.32 21.97 -15.31
C LYS A 64 -5.30 20.86 -15.06
N VAL A 65 -5.15 20.41 -13.79
CA VAL A 65 -4.22 19.34 -13.39
C VAL A 65 -4.76 17.99 -13.89
N TYR A 66 -6.04 17.71 -13.72
CA TYR A 66 -6.66 16.50 -14.25
C TYR A 66 -6.65 16.49 -15.79
N ASN A 67 -6.92 17.62 -16.44
CA ASN A 67 -6.83 17.74 -17.89
C ASN A 67 -5.41 17.46 -18.39
N LYS A 68 -4.39 17.88 -17.62
CA LYS A 68 -2.97 17.60 -17.93
C LYS A 68 -2.65 16.10 -17.84
N ALA A 69 -3.23 15.37 -16.88
CA ALA A 69 -3.11 13.92 -16.82
C ALA A 69 -3.58 13.26 -18.12
N VAL A 70 -4.75 13.67 -18.64
CA VAL A 70 -5.33 13.14 -19.88
C VAL A 70 -4.45 13.48 -21.09
N GLU A 71 -3.97 14.74 -21.18
CA GLU A 71 -3.04 15.18 -22.23
C GLU A 71 -1.78 14.31 -22.23
N ASN A 72 -1.16 14.13 -21.06
CA ASN A 72 0.05 13.35 -20.90
C ASN A 72 -0.16 11.87 -21.21
N PHE A 73 -1.24 11.25 -20.72
CA PHE A 73 -1.55 9.85 -21.01
C PHE A 73 -1.77 9.63 -22.53
N THR A 74 -2.50 10.53 -23.17
CA THR A 74 -2.71 10.50 -24.62
C THR A 74 -1.40 10.65 -25.37
N LYS A 75 -0.53 11.59 -24.95
CA LYS A 75 0.80 11.77 -25.52
C LYS A 75 1.64 10.50 -25.40
N PHE A 76 1.69 9.88 -24.21
CA PHE A 76 2.46 8.68 -24.00
C PHE A 76 2.05 7.53 -24.94
N LYS A 77 0.75 7.39 -25.22
CA LYS A 77 0.25 6.42 -26.20
C LYS A 77 0.64 6.80 -27.64
N ASN A 78 0.47 8.06 -28.02
CA ASN A 78 0.75 8.53 -29.37
C ASN A 78 2.24 8.47 -29.74
N GLU A 79 3.12 8.73 -28.78
CA GLU A 79 4.58 8.66 -28.95
C GLU A 79 5.13 7.23 -28.87
N GLY A 80 4.28 6.25 -28.60
CA GLY A 80 4.68 4.85 -28.45
C GLY A 80 5.49 4.59 -27.15
N TRP A 81 5.40 5.47 -26.16
CA TRP A 81 6.00 5.25 -24.84
C TRP A 81 5.19 4.28 -24.00
N LEU A 82 3.92 4.15 -24.34
CA LEU A 82 2.99 3.14 -23.85
C LEU A 82 2.28 2.47 -25.03
N ILE A 83 2.30 1.13 -25.07
CA ILE A 83 1.76 0.33 -26.16
C ILE A 83 0.81 -0.71 -25.55
N GLN A 84 -0.39 -0.85 -26.16
CA GLN A 84 -1.35 -1.85 -25.74
C GLN A 84 -0.97 -3.25 -26.28
N ASP A 85 -1.06 -4.26 -25.44
CA ASP A 85 -0.92 -5.66 -25.85
C ASP A 85 -2.04 -6.06 -26.83
N GLU A 86 -1.72 -6.86 -27.84
CA GLU A 86 -2.66 -7.27 -28.88
C GLU A 86 -3.73 -8.24 -28.35
N VAL A 87 -3.36 -9.07 -27.37
CA VAL A 87 -4.23 -10.09 -26.76
C VAL A 87 -4.30 -9.90 -25.25
N GLU A 88 -5.39 -10.42 -24.66
CA GLU A 88 -5.56 -10.43 -23.22
C GLU A 88 -4.53 -11.36 -22.55
N LYS A 89 -3.98 -10.92 -21.43
CA LYS A 89 -2.92 -11.61 -20.68
C LYS A 89 -3.14 -11.49 -19.18
N TYR A 90 -2.55 -12.43 -18.44
CA TYR A 90 -2.09 -12.16 -17.08
C TYR A 90 -0.59 -11.83 -17.12
N TYR A 91 -0.08 -11.34 -16.00
CA TYR A 91 1.34 -11.06 -15.87
C TYR A 91 1.83 -11.54 -14.50
N VAL A 92 3.13 -11.85 -14.41
CA VAL A 92 3.81 -12.01 -13.12
C VAL A 92 4.63 -10.76 -12.87
N TYR A 93 4.47 -10.18 -11.71
CA TYR A 93 5.30 -9.08 -11.24
C TYR A 93 6.03 -9.50 -9.96
N ALA A 94 7.36 -9.51 -10.02
CA ALA A 94 8.18 -9.83 -8.87
C ALA A 94 8.95 -8.60 -8.38
N GLN A 95 9.09 -8.52 -7.06
CA GLN A 95 9.82 -7.47 -6.38
C GLN A 95 10.88 -8.07 -5.46
N THR A 96 12.10 -7.57 -5.56
CA THR A 96 13.22 -8.01 -4.72
C THR A 96 13.67 -6.89 -3.80
N MET A 97 13.63 -7.15 -2.49
CA MET A 97 14.11 -6.25 -1.43
C MET A 97 14.94 -7.05 -0.43
N ASN A 98 16.14 -6.56 -0.10
CA ASN A 98 17.02 -7.20 0.90
C ASN A 98 17.27 -8.70 0.64
N GLY A 99 17.42 -9.09 -0.63
CA GLY A 99 17.67 -10.47 -1.05
C GLY A 99 16.45 -11.40 -1.00
N LYS A 100 15.26 -10.90 -0.67
CA LYS A 100 14.00 -11.64 -0.74
C LYS A 100 13.18 -11.18 -1.94
N THR A 101 12.60 -12.13 -2.66
CA THR A 101 11.73 -11.84 -3.80
C THR A 101 10.32 -12.34 -3.52
N GLN A 102 9.32 -11.49 -3.76
CA GLN A 102 7.91 -11.84 -3.72
C GLN A 102 7.35 -11.79 -5.15
N TYR A 103 6.44 -12.71 -5.47
CA TYR A 103 5.87 -12.89 -6.80
C TYR A 103 4.36 -12.70 -6.76
N GLY A 104 3.84 -11.74 -7.51
CA GLY A 104 2.42 -11.46 -7.61
C GLY A 104 1.89 -11.67 -9.03
N LEU A 105 0.63 -12.09 -9.13
CA LEU A 105 -0.10 -12.17 -10.38
C LEU A 105 -0.81 -10.83 -10.64
N VAL A 106 -0.57 -10.22 -11.80
CA VAL A 106 -1.27 -9.02 -12.24
C VAL A 106 -2.50 -9.45 -13.02
N VAL A 107 -3.64 -9.02 -12.52
CA VAL A 107 -4.98 -9.42 -13.00
C VAL A 107 -5.92 -8.22 -13.00
N CYS A 108 -7.07 -8.34 -13.64
CA CYS A 108 -8.20 -7.46 -13.38
C CYS A 108 -9.18 -8.16 -12.44
N ALA A 109 -9.40 -7.59 -11.24
CA ALA A 109 -10.33 -8.10 -10.23
C ALA A 109 -11.71 -7.48 -10.39
N SER A 110 -12.76 -8.23 -10.04
CA SER A 110 -14.14 -7.80 -10.21
C SER A 110 -14.54 -6.63 -9.32
N VAL A 111 -15.19 -5.63 -9.90
CA VAL A 111 -15.86 -4.54 -9.18
C VAL A 111 -16.94 -5.08 -8.23
N ASP A 112 -17.68 -6.10 -8.67
CA ASP A 112 -18.72 -6.71 -7.83
C ASP A 112 -18.13 -7.40 -6.59
N ASP A 113 -16.95 -8.00 -6.68
CA ASP A 113 -16.28 -8.58 -5.52
C ASP A 113 -15.89 -7.51 -4.48
N TYR A 114 -15.52 -6.31 -4.93
CA TYR A 114 -15.30 -5.19 -4.02
C TYR A 114 -16.59 -4.69 -3.37
N LEU A 115 -17.66 -4.52 -4.15
CA LEU A 115 -18.96 -4.02 -3.68
C LEU A 115 -19.67 -5.02 -2.75
N ASN A 116 -19.49 -6.32 -3.00
CA ASN A 116 -20.09 -7.41 -2.22
C ASN A 116 -19.16 -7.91 -1.07
N GLU A 117 -18.07 -7.19 -0.79
CA GLU A 117 -17.12 -7.50 0.28
C GLU A 117 -16.42 -8.87 0.15
N ASN A 118 -16.35 -9.43 -1.06
CA ASN A 118 -15.47 -10.56 -1.38
C ASN A 118 -13.99 -10.12 -1.44
N ILE A 119 -13.75 -8.85 -1.78
CA ILE A 119 -12.47 -8.18 -1.58
C ILE A 119 -12.53 -7.49 -0.21
N LYS A 120 -11.81 -8.05 0.76
CA LYS A 120 -11.85 -7.65 2.17
C LYS A 120 -11.01 -6.40 2.43
N LYS A 121 -11.56 -5.51 3.25
CA LYS A 121 -10.94 -4.25 3.69
C LYS A 121 -10.54 -4.35 5.14
N HIS A 122 -9.48 -3.70 5.52
CA HIS A 122 -9.07 -3.58 6.93
C HIS A 122 -8.84 -2.11 7.34
N GLU A 123 -9.03 -1.16 6.42
CA GLU A 123 -8.89 0.28 6.67
C GLU A 123 -10.03 1.06 5.99
N LEU A 124 -10.50 2.13 6.65
CA LEU A 124 -11.47 3.05 6.09
C LEU A 124 -10.79 4.05 5.14
N THR A 125 -11.41 4.29 4.01
CA THR A 125 -11.00 5.34 3.08
C THR A 125 -11.38 6.73 3.58
N ARG A 126 -10.59 7.73 3.20
CA ARG A 126 -10.92 9.14 3.38
C ARG A 126 -11.64 9.63 2.13
N ARG A 127 -12.78 10.27 2.32
CA ARG A 127 -13.65 10.72 1.23
C ARG A 127 -12.94 11.67 0.26
N ASP A 128 -12.16 12.63 0.77
CA ASP A 128 -11.41 13.58 -0.05
C ASP A 128 -10.40 12.87 -1.00
N LYS A 129 -9.68 11.86 -0.48
CA LYS A 129 -8.74 11.07 -1.28
C LYS A 129 -9.44 10.11 -2.25
N GLU A 130 -10.58 9.56 -1.84
CA GLU A 130 -11.39 8.70 -2.70
C GLU A 130 -11.95 9.49 -3.89
N GLU A 131 -12.56 10.65 -3.66
CA GLU A 131 -13.09 11.53 -4.72
C GLU A 131 -12.00 11.98 -5.70
N ASP A 132 -10.82 12.33 -5.21
CA ASP A 132 -9.66 12.67 -6.03
C ASP A 132 -9.25 11.49 -6.95
N ARG A 133 -9.08 10.29 -6.40
CA ARG A 133 -8.74 9.11 -7.21
C ARG A 133 -9.84 8.71 -8.18
N MET A 134 -11.12 8.84 -7.77
CA MET A 134 -12.26 8.64 -8.69
C MET A 134 -12.17 9.59 -9.88
N LYS A 135 -11.85 10.85 -9.65
CA LYS A 135 -11.69 11.84 -10.72
C LYS A 135 -10.55 11.46 -11.66
N HIS A 136 -9.40 11.04 -11.14
CA HIS A 136 -8.29 10.53 -11.96
C HIS A 136 -8.71 9.32 -12.83
N VAL A 137 -9.42 8.35 -12.27
CA VAL A 137 -9.92 7.18 -13.02
C VAL A 137 -10.93 7.60 -14.10
N ARG A 138 -11.85 8.50 -13.78
CA ARG A 138 -12.87 9.00 -14.73
C ARG A 138 -12.25 9.70 -15.92
N VAL A 139 -11.36 10.66 -15.70
CA VAL A 139 -10.80 11.49 -16.77
C VAL A 139 -9.85 10.72 -17.67
N ASN A 140 -9.01 9.84 -17.11
CA ASN A 140 -8.10 9.00 -17.89
C ASN A 140 -8.79 7.77 -18.51
N ASN A 141 -9.99 7.42 -18.02
CA ASN A 141 -10.71 6.21 -18.38
C ASN A 141 -9.84 4.94 -18.24
N ALA A 142 -9.03 4.88 -17.19
CA ALA A 142 -8.04 3.83 -16.96
C ALA A 142 -7.68 3.69 -15.47
N ASN A 143 -7.29 2.49 -15.09
CA ASN A 143 -6.58 2.22 -13.85
C ASN A 143 -5.07 2.36 -14.14
N ILE A 144 -4.52 3.54 -13.90
CA ILE A 144 -3.11 3.85 -14.18
C ILE A 144 -2.18 3.17 -13.17
N GLU A 145 -2.63 3.07 -11.93
CA GLU A 145 -1.86 2.51 -10.82
C GLU A 145 -2.50 1.22 -10.32
N PRO A 146 -1.73 0.15 -10.08
CA PRO A 146 -2.26 -1.10 -9.57
C PRO A 146 -2.66 -0.97 -8.10
N VAL A 147 -3.60 -1.82 -7.65
CA VAL A 147 -3.84 -2.08 -6.24
C VAL A 147 -3.11 -3.33 -5.80
N PHE A 148 -2.80 -3.43 -4.53
CA PHE A 148 -2.03 -4.52 -3.96
C PHE A 148 -2.95 -5.41 -3.12
N PHE A 149 -3.14 -6.67 -3.56
CA PHE A 149 -3.95 -7.65 -2.85
C PHE A 149 -3.12 -8.82 -2.34
N ALA A 150 -3.58 -9.40 -1.24
CA ALA A 150 -3.16 -10.69 -0.78
C ALA A 150 -4.25 -11.73 -1.03
N TYR A 151 -3.85 -12.99 -1.24
CA TYR A 151 -4.76 -14.14 -1.26
C TYR A 151 -4.18 -15.29 -0.43
N PRO A 152 -5.04 -16.16 0.17
CA PRO A 152 -4.58 -17.37 0.83
C PRO A 152 -3.76 -18.23 -0.12
N HIS A 153 -2.57 -18.57 0.28
CA HIS A 153 -1.59 -19.27 -0.58
C HIS A 153 -2.19 -20.54 -1.22
N ASN A 154 -1.78 -20.82 -2.46
CA ASN A 154 -2.23 -21.96 -3.24
C ASN A 154 -1.02 -22.61 -3.96
N ASP A 155 -0.74 -23.87 -3.61
CA ASP A 155 0.42 -24.60 -4.14
C ASP A 155 0.44 -24.73 -5.67
N GLU A 156 -0.72 -24.78 -6.32
CA GLU A 156 -0.80 -24.92 -7.77
C GLU A 156 -0.51 -23.59 -8.48
N LEU A 157 -1.02 -22.48 -7.96
CA LEU A 157 -0.64 -21.15 -8.43
C LEU A 157 0.87 -20.91 -8.27
N ASP A 158 1.45 -21.29 -7.13
CA ASP A 158 2.89 -21.18 -6.91
C ASP A 158 3.71 -22.01 -7.90
N LYS A 159 3.25 -23.23 -8.26
CA LYS A 159 3.87 -24.04 -9.30
C LYS A 159 3.80 -23.38 -10.67
N ILE A 160 2.63 -22.85 -11.05
CA ILE A 160 2.45 -22.13 -12.32
C ILE A 160 3.41 -20.94 -12.39
N VAL A 161 3.45 -20.11 -11.35
CA VAL A 161 4.36 -18.96 -11.29
C VAL A 161 5.81 -19.41 -11.36
N SER A 162 6.19 -20.50 -10.64
CA SER A 162 7.54 -21.05 -10.63
C SER A 162 7.99 -21.53 -12.03
N GLU A 163 7.10 -22.03 -12.86
CA GLU A 163 7.42 -22.40 -14.25
C GLU A 163 7.58 -21.16 -15.14
N ILE A 164 6.73 -20.15 -14.97
CA ILE A 164 6.77 -18.91 -15.77
C ILE A 164 8.09 -18.17 -15.55
N ILE A 165 8.53 -18.03 -14.30
CA ILE A 165 9.74 -17.28 -13.95
C ILE A 165 11.05 -17.92 -14.38
N LYS A 166 11.05 -19.18 -14.86
CA LYS A 166 12.21 -19.81 -15.51
C LYS A 166 12.54 -19.15 -16.86
N ASN A 167 11.56 -18.50 -17.47
CA ASN A 167 11.76 -17.76 -18.70
C ASN A 167 12.39 -16.39 -18.41
N LYS A 168 13.02 -15.82 -19.44
CA LYS A 168 13.55 -14.46 -19.33
C LYS A 168 12.41 -13.47 -19.13
N PRO A 169 12.47 -12.57 -18.12
CA PRO A 169 11.46 -11.54 -17.92
C PRO A 169 11.47 -10.51 -19.07
N VAL A 170 10.30 -9.93 -19.33
CA VAL A 170 10.18 -8.82 -20.30
C VAL A 170 10.71 -7.52 -19.71
N TYR A 171 10.63 -7.36 -18.38
CA TYR A 171 11.32 -6.30 -17.65
C TYR A 171 12.18 -6.89 -16.54
N ASP A 172 13.37 -6.35 -16.39
CA ASP A 172 14.34 -6.75 -15.37
C ASP A 172 15.24 -5.56 -15.07
N PHE A 173 14.97 -4.87 -13.95
CA PHE A 173 15.73 -3.68 -13.58
C PHE A 173 15.75 -3.46 -12.07
N ILE A 174 16.74 -2.69 -11.63
CA ILE A 174 16.84 -2.18 -10.26
C ILE A 174 16.40 -0.72 -10.29
N ALA A 175 15.38 -0.38 -9.51
CA ALA A 175 14.86 0.97 -9.48
C ALA A 175 15.86 1.94 -8.84
N PRO A 176 16.13 3.10 -9.47
CA PRO A 176 16.95 4.13 -8.86
C PRO A 176 16.26 4.68 -7.60
N GLY A 177 17.07 5.03 -6.61
CA GLY A 177 16.62 5.65 -5.37
C GLY A 177 16.36 4.70 -4.21
N ASP A 178 15.69 3.56 -4.41
CA ASP A 178 15.47 2.56 -3.36
C ASP A 178 16.29 1.28 -3.54
N GLY A 179 16.80 1.04 -4.73
CA GLY A 179 17.63 -0.13 -5.03
C GLY A 179 16.85 -1.45 -5.10
N PHE A 180 15.52 -1.40 -5.18
CA PHE A 180 14.69 -2.60 -5.28
C PHE A 180 14.67 -3.16 -6.69
N GLY A 181 14.70 -4.50 -6.78
CA GLY A 181 14.59 -5.22 -8.05
C GLY A 181 13.13 -5.35 -8.49
N HIS A 182 12.90 -5.16 -9.79
CA HIS A 182 11.59 -5.31 -10.42
C HIS A 182 11.71 -6.21 -11.63
N HIS A 183 10.92 -7.29 -11.65
CA HIS A 183 10.92 -8.28 -12.71
C HIS A 183 9.50 -8.52 -13.18
N PHE A 184 9.29 -8.69 -14.50
CA PHE A 184 7.95 -8.77 -15.06
C PHE A 184 7.89 -9.78 -16.21
N TRP A 185 6.90 -10.66 -16.21
CA TRP A 185 6.65 -11.66 -17.24
C TRP A 185 5.22 -11.54 -17.76
N THR A 186 5.02 -11.90 -19.03
CA THR A 186 3.69 -11.98 -19.66
C THR A 186 3.21 -13.44 -19.68
N ILE A 187 1.92 -13.65 -19.52
CA ILE A 187 1.24 -14.95 -19.61
C ILE A 187 0.17 -14.83 -20.70
N ASP A 188 0.44 -15.38 -21.89
CA ASP A 188 -0.46 -15.37 -23.06
C ASP A 188 -0.92 -16.77 -23.48
N ASN A 189 -0.44 -17.81 -22.84
CA ASN A 189 -0.91 -19.18 -23.05
C ASN A 189 -2.32 -19.35 -22.47
N GLN A 190 -3.29 -19.67 -23.32
CA GLN A 190 -4.70 -19.74 -22.96
C GLN A 190 -5.02 -20.84 -21.94
N ASP A 191 -4.32 -21.99 -21.98
CA ASP A 191 -4.52 -23.06 -21.00
C ASP A 191 -4.07 -22.61 -19.60
N ILE A 192 -2.95 -21.89 -19.53
CA ILE A 192 -2.43 -21.32 -18.26
C ILE A 192 -3.38 -20.23 -17.77
N ILE A 193 -3.84 -19.32 -18.64
CA ILE A 193 -4.80 -18.27 -18.30
C ILE A 193 -6.09 -18.90 -17.73
N SER A 194 -6.65 -19.88 -18.40
CA SER A 194 -7.86 -20.58 -17.95
C SER A 194 -7.64 -21.23 -16.59
N ARG A 195 -6.49 -21.91 -16.40
CA ARG A 195 -6.19 -22.58 -15.13
C ARG A 195 -6.00 -21.59 -13.97
N ILE A 196 -5.32 -20.47 -14.17
CA ILE A 196 -5.21 -19.40 -13.16
C ILE A 196 -6.60 -18.87 -12.80
N THR A 197 -7.46 -18.61 -13.78
CA THR A 197 -8.82 -18.11 -13.54
C THR A 197 -9.66 -19.09 -12.73
N GLU A 198 -9.58 -20.40 -13.04
CA GLU A 198 -10.25 -21.46 -12.27
C GLU A 198 -9.77 -21.51 -10.82
N LEU A 199 -8.44 -21.47 -10.60
CA LEU A 199 -7.86 -21.52 -9.27
C LEU A 199 -8.26 -20.29 -8.42
N PHE A 200 -8.32 -19.10 -9.03
CA PHE A 200 -8.82 -17.91 -8.32
C PHE A 200 -10.30 -18.04 -7.95
N ALA A 201 -11.10 -18.68 -8.80
CA ALA A 201 -12.51 -18.94 -8.49
C ALA A 201 -12.70 -19.89 -7.26
N GLU A 202 -11.68 -20.62 -6.88
CA GLU A 202 -11.67 -21.43 -5.65
C GLU A 202 -11.27 -20.63 -4.40
N ILE A 203 -10.62 -19.46 -4.57
CA ILE A 203 -10.20 -18.57 -3.48
C ILE A 203 -11.42 -17.87 -2.89
N PRO A 204 -11.69 -17.98 -1.59
CA PRO A 204 -12.90 -17.45 -0.98
C PRO A 204 -12.94 -15.92 -0.98
N SER A 205 -11.82 -15.25 -0.73
CA SER A 205 -11.70 -13.80 -0.65
C SER A 205 -10.31 -13.33 -1.03
N LEU A 206 -10.22 -12.09 -1.54
CA LEU A 206 -8.98 -11.33 -1.65
C LEU A 206 -8.93 -10.31 -0.52
N TYR A 207 -7.74 -9.89 -0.14
CA TYR A 207 -7.51 -8.95 0.96
C TYR A 207 -6.71 -7.76 0.45
N ILE A 208 -7.19 -6.54 0.66
CA ILE A 208 -6.44 -5.34 0.29
C ILE A 208 -5.23 -5.23 1.21
N ALA A 209 -4.03 -5.34 0.66
CA ALA A 209 -2.79 -5.09 1.39
C ALA A 209 -2.42 -3.59 1.34
N ASP A 210 -2.51 -2.97 0.15
CA ASP A 210 -2.26 -1.54 -0.05
C ASP A 210 -3.14 -0.98 -1.16
N GLY A 211 -3.46 0.32 -1.10
CA GLY A 211 -4.28 0.99 -2.11
C GLY A 211 -5.78 0.95 -1.85
N HIS A 212 -6.24 1.05 -0.59
CA HIS A 212 -7.66 1.12 -0.24
C HIS A 212 -8.41 2.22 -1.00
N HIS A 213 -7.84 3.44 -1.12
CA HIS A 213 -8.45 4.54 -1.89
C HIS A 213 -8.50 4.24 -3.39
N ARG A 214 -7.46 3.61 -3.95
CA ARG A 214 -7.42 3.22 -5.37
C ARG A 214 -8.46 2.13 -5.67
N SER A 215 -8.59 1.14 -4.78
CA SER A 215 -9.60 0.07 -4.90
C SER A 215 -11.02 0.64 -4.85
N ALA A 216 -11.31 1.51 -3.87
CA ALA A 216 -12.60 2.18 -3.75
C ALA A 216 -12.91 3.01 -4.99
N ALA A 217 -11.97 3.85 -5.44
CA ALA A 217 -12.17 4.71 -6.60
C ALA A 217 -12.45 3.90 -7.87
N ALA A 218 -11.68 2.84 -8.12
CA ALA A 218 -11.88 1.99 -9.29
C ALA A 218 -13.25 1.30 -9.28
N ALA A 219 -13.65 0.74 -8.14
CA ALA A 219 -14.94 0.06 -8.01
C ALA A 219 -16.13 1.02 -8.14
N LEU A 220 -16.07 2.19 -7.51
CA LEU A 220 -17.13 3.19 -7.58
C LEU A 220 -17.28 3.77 -9.00
N VAL A 221 -16.17 4.08 -9.68
CA VAL A 221 -16.22 4.54 -11.07
C VAL A 221 -16.73 3.45 -12.01
N GLY A 222 -16.36 2.18 -11.78
CA GLY A 222 -16.92 1.05 -12.51
C GLY A 222 -18.44 0.95 -12.35
N ALA A 223 -18.95 1.08 -11.11
CA ALA A 223 -20.38 1.11 -10.82
C ALA A 223 -21.11 2.30 -11.49
N GLU A 224 -20.50 3.50 -11.48
CA GLU A 224 -21.04 4.68 -12.19
C GLU A 224 -21.14 4.46 -13.70
N LYS A 225 -20.09 3.91 -14.34
CA LYS A 225 -20.08 3.61 -15.78
C LYS A 225 -21.15 2.58 -16.14
N ARG A 226 -21.35 1.57 -15.29
CA ARG A 226 -22.43 0.59 -15.41
C ARG A 226 -23.80 1.25 -15.44
N GLN A 227 -24.06 2.16 -14.51
CA GLN A 227 -25.32 2.91 -14.45
C GLN A 227 -25.54 3.83 -15.65
N GLN A 228 -24.45 4.38 -16.22
CA GLN A 228 -24.50 5.28 -17.36
C GLN A 228 -24.62 4.56 -18.71
N ASN A 229 -24.31 3.25 -18.76
CA ASN A 229 -24.36 2.47 -19.99
C ASN A 229 -25.70 1.74 -20.14
N PRO A 230 -26.64 2.20 -20.97
CA PRO A 230 -27.92 1.54 -21.19
C PRO A 230 -27.81 0.16 -21.90
N ASN A 231 -26.64 -0.12 -22.49
CA ASN A 231 -26.34 -1.37 -23.16
C ASN A 231 -25.37 -2.26 -22.36
N HIS A 232 -25.32 -2.07 -21.05
CA HIS A 232 -24.45 -2.85 -20.15
C HIS A 232 -24.74 -4.36 -20.27
N ARG A 233 -23.68 -5.16 -20.45
CA ARG A 233 -23.75 -6.62 -20.62
C ARG A 233 -23.07 -7.39 -19.49
N GLY A 234 -22.14 -6.74 -18.77
CA GLY A 234 -21.38 -7.32 -17.65
C GLY A 234 -19.95 -7.75 -18.01
N ASP A 235 -19.58 -7.73 -19.30
CA ASP A 235 -18.25 -8.10 -19.78
C ASP A 235 -17.32 -6.92 -20.08
N GLU A 236 -17.83 -5.69 -19.91
CA GLU A 236 -17.08 -4.47 -20.19
C GLU A 236 -15.89 -4.28 -19.19
N GLU A 237 -14.80 -3.68 -19.66
CA GLU A 237 -13.56 -3.50 -18.90
C GLU A 237 -13.76 -2.73 -17.57
N TYR A 238 -14.69 -1.77 -17.54
CA TYR A 238 -15.00 -1.01 -16.31
C TYR A 238 -15.67 -1.85 -15.20
N ASN A 239 -16.04 -3.10 -15.45
CA ASN A 239 -16.49 -4.04 -14.41
C ASN A 239 -15.34 -4.70 -13.66
N TYR A 240 -14.11 -4.39 -14.05
CA TYR A 240 -12.89 -4.94 -13.49
C TYR A 240 -11.86 -3.83 -13.24
N PHE A 241 -10.95 -4.05 -12.34
CA PHE A 241 -9.87 -3.10 -12.06
C PHE A 241 -8.54 -3.83 -11.76
N MET A 242 -7.45 -3.18 -12.14
CA MET A 242 -6.12 -3.77 -12.13
C MET A 242 -5.58 -3.96 -10.70
N ALA A 243 -5.20 -5.19 -10.39
CA ALA A 243 -4.61 -5.59 -9.12
C ALA A 243 -3.36 -6.45 -9.32
N VAL A 244 -2.43 -6.38 -8.38
CA VAL A 244 -1.35 -7.35 -8.22
C VAL A 244 -1.66 -8.18 -6.98
N CYS A 245 -1.90 -9.47 -7.16
CA CYS A 245 -2.30 -10.42 -6.13
C CYS A 245 -1.11 -11.28 -5.72
N PHE A 246 -0.72 -11.23 -4.45
CA PHE A 246 0.37 -12.01 -3.88
C PHE A 246 -0.18 -13.09 -2.94
N PRO A 247 0.44 -14.27 -2.87
CA PRO A 247 0.12 -15.22 -1.82
C PRO A 247 0.54 -14.67 -0.46
N ASP A 248 -0.29 -14.86 0.56
CA ASP A 248 -0.12 -14.30 1.91
C ASP A 248 1.19 -14.72 2.58
N ASN A 249 1.69 -15.92 2.27
CA ASN A 249 2.93 -16.47 2.81
C ASN A 249 4.22 -15.82 2.25
N GLN A 250 4.13 -15.04 1.18
CA GLN A 250 5.26 -14.28 0.64
C GLN A 250 5.31 -12.83 1.13
N LEU A 251 4.24 -12.35 1.74
CA LEU A 251 4.12 -10.97 2.18
C LEU A 251 4.67 -10.77 3.59
N ASN A 252 5.27 -9.60 3.78
CA ASN A 252 5.76 -9.17 5.07
C ASN A 252 5.22 -7.77 5.38
N ILE A 253 4.54 -7.66 6.52
CA ILE A 253 4.13 -6.38 7.07
C ILE A 253 5.26 -5.91 7.98
N ILE A 254 5.73 -4.69 7.76
CA ILE A 254 6.72 -4.05 8.63
C ILE A 254 6.05 -3.09 9.59
N ASP A 255 6.77 -2.71 10.63
CA ASP A 255 6.28 -1.85 11.69
C ASP A 255 5.87 -0.46 11.19
N TYR A 256 4.86 0.11 11.83
CA TYR A 256 4.46 1.49 11.61
C TYR A 256 4.55 2.22 12.96
N ASN A 257 5.55 3.06 13.10
CA ASN A 257 5.97 3.64 14.37
C ASN A 257 5.32 5.01 14.60
N ARG A 258 5.35 5.48 15.85
CA ARG A 258 4.76 6.76 16.29
C ARG A 258 5.83 7.65 16.87
N VAL A 259 5.71 8.95 16.64
CA VAL A 259 6.49 9.98 17.30
C VAL A 259 5.57 11.08 17.80
N VAL A 260 5.84 11.62 18.98
CA VAL A 260 4.96 12.59 19.63
C VAL A 260 5.75 13.81 20.11
N LYS A 261 5.19 15.00 19.94
CA LYS A 261 5.84 16.30 20.16
C LYS A 261 6.03 16.68 21.62
N ASP A 262 5.20 16.14 22.51
CA ASP A 262 5.25 16.49 23.94
C ASP A 262 4.78 15.31 24.82
N LEU A 263 4.97 15.43 26.12
CA LEU A 263 4.57 14.44 27.13
C LEU A 263 3.28 14.86 27.88
N ASN A 264 2.44 15.70 27.29
CA ASN A 264 1.21 16.19 27.92
C ASN A 264 1.47 16.87 29.30
N GLY A 265 2.56 17.63 29.38
CA GLY A 265 2.97 18.36 30.58
C GLY A 265 3.65 17.52 31.66
N LEU A 266 3.92 16.25 31.41
CA LEU A 266 4.61 15.36 32.35
C LEU A 266 6.14 15.54 32.27
N SER A 267 6.81 15.33 33.41
CA SER A 267 8.26 15.07 33.43
C SER A 267 8.56 13.68 32.84
N ASP A 268 9.84 13.41 32.56
CA ASP A 268 10.25 12.08 32.07
C ASP A 268 9.96 10.99 33.10
N GLU A 269 10.25 11.29 34.37
CA GLU A 269 10.01 10.40 35.50
C GLU A 269 8.51 10.10 35.66
N ASP A 270 7.65 11.13 35.65
CA ASP A 270 6.20 10.98 35.76
C ASP A 270 5.63 10.19 34.60
N PHE A 271 6.14 10.43 33.37
CA PHE A 271 5.74 9.71 32.17
C PHE A 271 6.05 8.21 32.28
N ILE A 272 7.31 7.87 32.64
CA ILE A 272 7.72 6.48 32.85
C ILE A 272 6.92 5.83 34.00
N GLN A 273 6.66 6.57 35.09
CA GLN A 273 5.86 6.07 36.20
C GLN A 273 4.42 5.76 35.76
N LYS A 274 3.79 6.63 34.96
CA LYS A 274 2.44 6.37 34.40
C LYS A 274 2.42 5.17 33.49
N LEU A 275 3.42 5.01 32.61
CA LEU A 275 3.54 3.81 31.75
C LEU A 275 3.67 2.54 32.59
N SER A 276 4.36 2.59 33.74
CA SER A 276 4.57 1.44 34.62
C SER A 276 3.27 0.90 35.26
N VAL A 277 2.14 1.61 35.15
CA VAL A 277 0.84 1.11 35.57
C VAL A 277 0.42 -0.08 34.69
N ASN A 278 0.50 0.11 33.38
CA ASN A 278 0.00 -0.86 32.39
C ASN A 278 1.11 -1.69 31.74
N PHE A 279 2.37 -1.30 31.88
CA PHE A 279 3.52 -1.99 31.26
C PHE A 279 4.59 -2.36 32.28
N GLU A 280 5.32 -3.44 31.98
CA GLU A 280 6.62 -3.70 32.56
C GLU A 280 7.62 -2.85 31.78
N VAL A 281 8.31 -1.91 32.46
CA VAL A 281 9.22 -0.93 31.85
C VAL A 281 10.65 -1.28 32.23
N GLU A 282 11.50 -1.47 31.22
CA GLU A 282 12.92 -1.75 31.41
C GLU A 282 13.76 -0.78 30.59
N ASN A 283 14.70 -0.07 31.23
CA ASN A 283 15.65 0.77 30.52
C ASN A 283 16.69 -0.10 29.80
N LYS A 284 16.84 0.09 28.48
CA LYS A 284 17.78 -0.63 27.61
C LYS A 284 19.04 0.17 27.27
N GLY A 285 19.15 1.40 27.77
CA GLY A 285 20.29 2.27 27.53
C GLY A 285 20.22 3.01 26.20
N THR A 286 21.36 3.32 25.62
CA THR A 286 21.49 4.18 24.42
C THR A 286 21.45 3.42 23.11
N GLU A 287 21.62 2.11 23.13
CA GLU A 287 21.58 1.29 21.92
C GLU A 287 20.14 1.01 21.48
N ILE A 288 19.91 1.00 20.16
CA ILE A 288 18.59 0.76 19.59
C ILE A 288 18.02 -0.57 20.09
N TYR A 289 16.88 -0.49 20.76
CA TYR A 289 16.10 -1.65 21.15
C TYR A 289 14.95 -1.89 20.14
N THR A 290 14.85 -3.10 19.62
CA THR A 290 13.78 -3.50 18.66
C THR A 290 12.77 -4.40 19.36
N PRO A 291 11.45 -4.13 19.27
CA PRO A 291 10.43 -5.05 19.75
C PRO A 291 10.60 -6.44 19.10
N ASN A 292 10.50 -7.48 19.89
CA ASN A 292 10.83 -8.85 19.44
C ASN A 292 9.65 -9.84 19.50
N LYS A 293 8.50 -9.41 20.02
CA LYS A 293 7.28 -10.22 20.14
C LYS A 293 6.05 -9.32 20.27
N LEU A 294 4.87 -9.89 20.08
CA LEU A 294 3.59 -9.22 20.37
C LEU A 294 3.57 -8.68 21.81
N HIS A 295 2.91 -7.54 21.99
CA HIS A 295 2.74 -6.80 23.25
C HIS A 295 4.04 -6.28 23.86
N ASN A 296 5.11 -6.25 23.06
CA ASN A 296 6.36 -5.63 23.40
C ASN A 296 6.61 -4.42 22.48
N PHE A 297 6.90 -3.28 23.07
CA PHE A 297 7.12 -2.00 22.40
C PHE A 297 8.53 -1.49 22.75
N ALA A 298 9.09 -0.68 21.87
CA ALA A 298 10.27 0.11 22.19
C ALA A 298 9.91 1.58 22.30
N LEU A 299 10.32 2.21 23.39
CA LEU A 299 10.14 3.63 23.62
C LEU A 299 11.52 4.32 23.59
N TYR A 300 11.66 5.42 22.86
CA TYR A 300 12.84 6.28 22.90
C TYR A 300 12.51 7.61 23.52
N LEU A 301 13.20 7.93 24.61
CA LEU A 301 12.99 9.13 25.43
C LEU A 301 14.33 9.64 25.98
N SER A 302 14.66 10.91 25.75
CA SER A 302 15.81 11.60 26.36
C SER A 302 17.13 10.83 26.29
N GLY A 303 17.44 10.31 25.07
CA GLY A 303 18.70 9.61 24.80
C GLY A 303 18.74 8.14 25.25
N SER A 304 17.61 7.58 25.70
CA SER A 304 17.54 6.18 26.16
C SER A 304 16.39 5.44 25.52
N TRP A 305 16.65 4.17 25.19
CA TRP A 305 15.63 3.21 24.80
C TRP A 305 15.08 2.46 26.01
N TYR A 306 13.79 2.18 25.97
CA TYR A 306 13.08 1.39 26.98
C TYR A 306 12.30 0.27 26.28
N SER A 307 12.28 -0.91 26.89
CA SER A 307 11.35 -1.98 26.55
C SER A 307 10.08 -1.79 27.38
N LEU A 308 8.93 -1.78 26.73
CA LEU A 308 7.61 -1.78 27.37
C LEU A 308 6.94 -3.11 27.04
N THR A 309 6.60 -3.93 28.04
CA THR A 309 5.81 -5.14 27.85
C THR A 309 4.45 -4.96 28.50
N ALA A 310 3.36 -5.05 27.72
CA ALA A 310 2.02 -4.90 28.24
C ALA A 310 1.72 -6.00 29.29
N LYS A 311 1.19 -5.58 30.45
CA LYS A 311 0.84 -6.49 31.53
C LYS A 311 -0.39 -7.32 31.19
N GLN A 312 -0.47 -8.54 31.68
CA GLN A 312 -1.67 -9.37 31.61
C GLN A 312 -2.89 -8.63 32.18
N GLY A 313 -4.01 -8.70 31.45
CA GLY A 313 -5.26 -8.03 31.80
C GLY A 313 -5.38 -6.59 31.30
N THR A 314 -4.37 -6.03 30.63
CA THR A 314 -4.45 -4.73 29.99
C THR A 314 -4.97 -4.79 28.54
N PHE A 315 -5.11 -5.96 27.99
CA PHE A 315 -5.68 -6.28 26.68
C PHE A 315 -6.49 -7.59 26.75
N ASN A 316 -7.34 -7.82 25.73
CA ASN A 316 -8.19 -9.00 25.65
C ASN A 316 -7.80 -9.85 24.43
N ASP A 317 -7.22 -11.02 24.66
CA ASP A 317 -6.80 -11.97 23.61
C ASP A 317 -7.95 -12.44 22.71
N ASN A 318 -9.20 -12.34 23.17
CA ASN A 318 -10.39 -12.72 22.40
C ASN A 318 -10.99 -11.56 21.57
N ASP A 319 -10.47 -10.35 21.71
CA ASP A 319 -10.87 -9.20 20.90
C ASP A 319 -9.86 -9.02 19.77
N PRO A 320 -10.22 -9.31 18.50
CA PRO A 320 -9.28 -9.25 17.39
C PRO A 320 -8.68 -7.86 17.13
N ILE A 321 -9.38 -6.79 17.56
CA ILE A 321 -8.87 -5.41 17.48
C ILE A 321 -8.16 -5.01 18.77
N GLY A 322 -8.74 -5.34 19.92
CA GLY A 322 -8.20 -4.98 21.23
C GLY A 322 -6.85 -5.62 21.54
N VAL A 323 -6.56 -6.78 20.95
CA VAL A 323 -5.27 -7.48 21.11
C VAL A 323 -4.13 -6.90 20.27
N LEU A 324 -4.42 -6.04 19.30
CA LEU A 324 -3.39 -5.44 18.45
C LEU A 324 -2.49 -4.47 19.23
N ASP A 325 -1.20 -4.54 19.01
CA ASP A 325 -0.22 -3.61 19.62
C ASP A 325 -0.54 -2.15 19.31
N VAL A 326 -1.05 -1.87 18.09
CA VAL A 326 -1.51 -0.54 17.72
C VAL A 326 -2.68 -0.07 18.59
N THR A 327 -3.63 -0.95 18.92
CA THR A 327 -4.78 -0.63 19.79
C THR A 327 -4.33 -0.45 21.23
N ILE A 328 -3.51 -1.36 21.76
CA ILE A 328 -2.94 -1.30 23.10
C ILE A 328 -2.19 0.03 23.30
N SER A 329 -1.28 0.36 22.38
CA SER A 329 -0.54 1.62 22.44
C SER A 329 -1.42 2.86 22.30
N SER A 330 -2.42 2.82 21.43
CA SER A 330 -3.37 3.93 21.24
C SER A 330 -4.17 4.20 22.52
N ASN A 331 -4.67 3.17 23.17
CA ASN A 331 -5.48 3.32 24.38
C ASN A 331 -4.63 3.67 25.60
N LEU A 332 -3.58 2.87 25.88
CA LEU A 332 -2.86 2.94 27.16
C LEU A 332 -1.70 3.94 27.18
N ILE A 333 -1.17 4.34 26.02
CA ILE A 333 -0.08 5.31 25.93
C ILE A 333 -0.56 6.63 25.35
N LEU A 334 -1.15 6.58 24.13
CA LEU A 334 -1.49 7.80 23.41
C LEU A 334 -2.71 8.51 24.02
N ASP A 335 -3.79 7.80 24.34
CA ASP A 335 -4.98 8.41 24.94
C ASP A 335 -4.79 8.60 26.46
N GLU A 336 -4.57 7.52 27.21
CA GLU A 336 -4.60 7.59 28.69
C GLU A 336 -3.47 8.47 29.27
N VAL A 337 -2.25 8.39 28.72
CA VAL A 337 -1.09 9.11 29.25
C VAL A 337 -0.85 10.43 28.52
N LEU A 338 -0.86 10.40 27.18
CA LEU A 338 -0.53 11.57 26.35
C LEU A 338 -1.77 12.41 25.94
N GLY A 339 -2.98 11.92 26.20
CA GLY A 339 -4.23 12.63 25.89
C GLY A 339 -4.52 12.78 24.41
N ILE A 340 -3.92 11.94 23.55
CA ILE A 340 -4.11 11.90 22.10
C ILE A 340 -5.26 10.91 21.81
N LYS A 341 -6.48 11.43 21.61
CA LYS A 341 -7.68 10.61 21.40
C LYS A 341 -7.96 10.27 19.96
N ASP A 342 -7.65 11.17 19.04
CA ASP A 342 -7.87 10.95 17.60
C ASP A 342 -6.55 11.08 16.84
N LEU A 343 -6.02 9.93 16.46
CA LEU A 343 -4.74 9.81 15.74
C LEU A 343 -4.77 10.44 14.34
N ARG A 344 -5.96 10.73 13.78
CA ARG A 344 -6.11 11.29 12.43
C ARG A 344 -6.02 12.81 12.41
N SER A 345 -6.40 13.45 13.50
CA SER A 345 -6.55 14.91 13.59
C SER A 345 -5.59 15.57 14.56
N ASP A 346 -5.03 14.86 15.55
CA ASP A 346 -4.10 15.44 16.52
C ASP A 346 -2.74 15.74 15.86
N LYS A 347 -2.34 17.02 15.91
CA LYS A 347 -1.08 17.52 15.30
C LYS A 347 0.16 17.25 16.14
N ARG A 348 0.02 16.69 17.32
CA ARG A 348 1.15 16.35 18.21
C ARG A 348 1.76 14.99 17.85
N ILE A 349 1.03 14.12 17.14
CA ILE A 349 1.51 12.81 16.70
C ILE A 349 1.86 12.84 15.22
N ASP A 350 2.92 12.10 14.86
CA ASP A 350 3.26 11.75 13.47
C ASP A 350 3.68 10.29 13.39
N PHE A 351 3.76 9.75 12.17
CA PHE A 351 3.97 8.34 11.91
C PHE A 351 5.22 8.11 11.06
N VAL A 352 5.97 7.06 11.40
CA VAL A 352 7.21 6.68 10.72
C VAL A 352 7.13 5.23 10.28
N GLY A 353 7.10 4.98 8.96
CA GLY A 353 7.14 3.63 8.42
C GLY A 353 8.47 2.94 8.73
N GLY A 354 8.40 1.64 9.06
CA GLY A 354 9.55 0.83 9.47
C GLY A 354 10.68 0.76 8.44
N ILE A 355 10.37 1.04 7.17
CA ILE A 355 11.39 1.13 6.10
C ILE A 355 12.50 2.16 6.41
N ARG A 356 12.20 3.19 7.20
CA ARG A 356 13.16 4.21 7.64
C ARG A 356 14.06 3.73 8.78
N GLY A 357 13.72 2.60 9.39
CA GLY A 357 14.43 2.04 10.55
C GLY A 357 14.21 2.83 11.84
N LEU A 358 14.58 2.21 12.97
CA LEU A 358 14.43 2.82 14.29
C LEU A 358 15.39 3.99 14.54
N GLY A 359 16.49 4.09 13.79
CA GLY A 359 17.39 5.25 13.83
C GLY A 359 16.71 6.55 13.43
N GLU A 360 15.70 6.52 12.56
CA GLU A 360 14.91 7.72 12.23
C GLU A 360 14.10 8.22 13.44
N LEU A 361 13.57 7.32 14.26
CA LEU A 361 12.87 7.67 15.50
C LEU A 361 13.80 8.41 16.46
N GLN A 362 14.98 7.85 16.68
CA GLN A 362 16.02 8.44 17.51
C GLN A 362 16.40 9.84 16.99
N LYS A 363 16.70 9.97 15.71
CA LYS A 363 17.06 11.23 15.05
C LYS A 363 16.00 12.31 15.25
N ARG A 364 14.71 11.99 15.08
CA ARG A 364 13.60 12.96 15.22
C ARG A 364 13.43 13.44 16.68
N VAL A 365 13.72 12.57 17.65
CA VAL A 365 13.70 12.95 19.07
C VAL A 365 14.95 13.75 19.45
N ASP A 366 16.13 13.31 19.05
CA ASP A 366 17.41 13.96 19.38
C ASP A 366 17.53 15.37 18.74
N SER A 367 16.91 15.57 17.58
CA SER A 367 16.84 16.89 16.92
C SER A 367 15.90 17.88 17.62
N GLY A 368 15.07 17.42 18.56
CA GLY A 368 14.05 18.23 19.23
C GLY A 368 12.79 18.46 18.40
N GLU A 369 12.67 17.85 17.22
CA GLU A 369 11.44 17.86 16.42
C GLU A 369 10.31 17.16 17.16
N MET A 370 10.63 16.03 17.79
CA MET A 370 9.72 15.22 18.61
C MET A 370 10.29 15.03 20.00
N ARG A 371 9.41 14.73 20.95
CA ARG A 371 9.79 14.54 22.36
C ARG A 371 9.98 13.08 22.74
N VAL A 372 9.21 12.20 22.12
CA VAL A 372 9.20 10.77 22.40
C VAL A 372 8.85 9.99 21.12
N ALA A 373 9.42 8.81 20.99
CA ALA A 373 9.12 7.87 19.91
C ALA A 373 8.69 6.52 20.47
N LEU A 374 7.78 5.85 19.77
CA LEU A 374 7.26 4.54 20.10
C LEU A 374 7.35 3.64 18.87
N ALA A 375 8.12 2.56 18.96
CA ALA A 375 8.17 1.51 17.97
C ALA A 375 7.28 0.32 18.39
N LEU A 376 6.53 -0.21 17.43
CA LEU A 376 5.60 -1.31 17.63
C LEU A 376 6.14 -2.59 16.99
N TYR A 377 5.70 -3.73 17.52
CA TYR A 377 5.87 -5.00 16.82
C TYR A 377 4.90 -5.05 15.62
N PRO A 378 5.35 -5.49 14.42
CA PRO A 378 4.49 -5.46 13.24
C PRO A 378 3.33 -6.44 13.34
N VAL A 379 2.19 -6.07 12.74
CA VAL A 379 1.03 -6.95 12.59
C VAL A 379 1.37 -8.07 11.63
N SER A 380 0.90 -9.29 11.91
CA SER A 380 1.07 -10.42 11.00
C SER A 380 0.00 -10.45 9.90
N MET A 381 0.29 -11.12 8.77
CA MET A 381 -0.70 -11.38 7.72
C MET A 381 -1.92 -12.12 8.27
N LYS A 382 -1.71 -13.07 9.20
CA LYS A 382 -2.80 -13.78 9.85
C LYS A 382 -3.74 -12.85 10.62
N GLN A 383 -3.21 -11.92 11.41
CA GLN A 383 -4.04 -10.94 12.13
C GLN A 383 -4.82 -10.04 11.17
N LEU A 384 -4.19 -9.60 10.05
CA LEU A 384 -4.88 -8.80 9.04
C LEU A 384 -6.05 -9.57 8.43
N ILE A 385 -5.84 -10.83 8.03
CA ILE A 385 -6.85 -11.69 7.44
C ILE A 385 -7.99 -11.95 8.44
N ASP A 386 -7.68 -12.37 9.66
CA ASP A 386 -8.66 -12.65 10.71
C ASP A 386 -9.56 -11.44 10.99
N ILE A 387 -8.98 -10.23 11.02
CA ILE A 387 -9.74 -8.98 11.24
C ILE A 387 -10.62 -8.65 10.03
N ALA A 388 -10.07 -8.71 8.82
CA ALA A 388 -10.80 -8.42 7.61
C ALA A 388 -11.97 -9.39 7.39
N ASP A 389 -11.81 -10.67 7.76
CA ASP A 389 -12.87 -11.69 7.66
C ASP A 389 -14.03 -11.45 8.64
N THR A 390 -13.77 -10.83 9.79
CA THR A 390 -14.82 -10.44 10.73
C THR A 390 -15.55 -9.15 10.36
N GLY A 391 -15.16 -8.48 9.26
CA GLY A 391 -15.68 -7.17 8.86
C GLY A 391 -15.24 -6.03 9.78
N ASN A 392 -14.27 -6.26 10.63
CA ASN A 392 -13.69 -5.24 11.50
C ASN A 392 -12.67 -4.38 10.76
N ILE A 393 -12.45 -3.19 11.30
CA ILE A 393 -11.51 -2.20 10.76
C ILE A 393 -10.38 -1.99 11.75
N MET A 394 -9.15 -2.02 11.26
CA MET A 394 -7.96 -1.71 12.06
C MET A 394 -7.88 -0.20 12.36
N PRO A 395 -7.24 0.19 13.46
CA PRO A 395 -6.84 1.58 13.68
C PRO A 395 -6.01 2.11 12.50
N PRO A 396 -6.02 3.41 12.24
CA PRO A 396 -5.23 3.99 11.14
C PRO A 396 -3.74 3.75 11.35
N LYS A 397 -3.00 3.59 10.23
CA LYS A 397 -1.55 3.42 10.25
C LYS A 397 -1.09 2.18 11.04
N THR A 398 -1.77 1.05 10.80
CA THR A 398 -1.47 -0.25 11.41
C THR A 398 -0.54 -1.09 10.56
N THR A 399 -0.71 -1.07 9.24
CA THR A 399 0.02 -1.91 8.30
C THR A 399 0.91 -1.07 7.38
N TRP A 400 2.10 -1.59 7.08
CA TRP A 400 3.01 -1.05 6.09
C TRP A 400 3.60 -2.20 5.28
N PHE A 401 3.24 -2.26 3.99
CA PHE A 401 3.77 -3.26 3.07
C PHE A 401 4.93 -2.70 2.25
N GLU A 402 6.00 -3.47 2.16
CA GLU A 402 7.15 -3.20 1.30
C GLU A 402 7.58 -4.48 0.55
N PRO A 403 8.12 -4.33 -0.67
CA PRO A 403 8.26 -3.09 -1.46
C PRO A 403 6.91 -2.54 -1.95
N LYS A 404 6.82 -1.21 -2.12
CA LYS A 404 5.65 -0.60 -2.77
C LYS A 404 5.62 -0.97 -4.25
N LEU A 405 4.42 -1.27 -4.78
CA LEU A 405 4.26 -1.56 -6.21
C LEU A 405 4.71 -0.36 -7.04
N ARG A 406 5.44 -0.60 -8.13
CA ARG A 406 5.69 0.43 -9.13
C ARG A 406 4.48 0.61 -10.02
N SER A 407 4.11 1.86 -10.26
CA SER A 407 3.14 2.28 -11.27
C SER A 407 3.83 2.37 -12.63
N GLY A 408 3.09 2.11 -13.71
CA GLY A 408 3.60 2.25 -15.08
C GLY A 408 4.27 1.01 -15.69
N LEU A 409 4.29 -0.13 -14.99
CA LEU A 409 4.71 -1.39 -15.62
C LEU A 409 3.63 -1.93 -16.56
N VAL A 410 2.38 -1.75 -16.19
CA VAL A 410 1.19 -2.04 -16.98
C VAL A 410 0.04 -1.18 -16.49
N ILE A 411 -0.88 -0.84 -17.37
CA ILE A 411 -2.07 0.00 -17.13
C ILE A 411 -3.28 -0.73 -17.72
N HIS A 412 -4.43 -0.62 -17.07
CA HIS A 412 -5.69 -1.17 -17.53
C HIS A 412 -6.64 -0.04 -17.99
N GLU A 413 -7.02 -0.04 -19.26
CA GLU A 413 -7.97 0.91 -19.84
C GLU A 413 -9.40 0.38 -19.68
N LEU A 414 -10.37 1.27 -19.40
CA LEU A 414 -11.76 0.90 -19.08
C LEU A 414 -12.69 0.93 -20.31
N VAL A 415 -12.17 0.65 -21.48
CA VAL A 415 -12.89 0.63 -22.77
C VAL A 415 -12.72 -0.69 -23.49
#